data_04752943899630af66b0a5f8f0460358
#
_entry.id   04752943899630af66b0a5f8f0460358
#
_cell.length_a   1.000
_cell.length_b   1.000
_cell.length_c   1.000
_cell.angle_alpha   90.00
_cell.angle_beta   90.00
_cell.angle_gamma   90.00
#
_symmetry.space_group_name_H-M   'P 1'
#
loop_
_entity.id
_entity.type
_entity.pdbx_description
1 polymer ?
#
loop_
_entity_poly.entity_id
_entity_poly.type
_entity_poly.pdbx_seq_one_letter_code
_entity_poly.pdbx_strand_id
1 'polypeptide(L)'
;YTESPERPADREGVAQVQDVETVEGNFSSAVSIQSFEWMRASLCGPAETEMTETASTFSATGTGLTGPSGWTDDIAAGDWVFAEGFANALLNVPYRVVSKTATAIVTYPAPAATEAAGAAVTVKSFKTTTGDQPTLVIMQDRAPDDTAAGGIRYRTVYNGFINTATLAIPETGALTFESSVQFERKVDGVAIVAGQSDAAPTSDDALSALQNVEQFIVNDTYATCLVKSMTFEYNNNNQVDQAAGCTQRLGLGQISLTGSIVARSPKSNPFRFRDYFENGTNLLGTGVVLDFGSGRKAVIIMDRVKITEHDQPTEANVVASSSCSFNAEKGQYGKTMRIFRNFN
;
A
#
# COMPACT_ATOMS: atom_id res chain seq x y z
N TYR A 1 -1.97 31.00 18.42
CA TYR A 1 -1.53 32.33 18.83
C TYR A 1 -0.53 32.17 19.96
N THR A 2 0.66 32.73 19.78
CA THR A 2 1.71 32.84 20.82
C THR A 2 1.74 34.29 21.35
N GLU A 3 1.95 34.44 22.65
CA GLU A 3 2.13 35.78 23.21
C GLU A 3 3.46 36.35 22.74
N SER A 4 3.45 37.63 22.35
CA SER A 4 4.69 38.35 22.00
C SER A 4 5.65 38.34 23.20
N PRO A 5 6.95 38.06 23.00
CA PRO A 5 7.95 38.11 24.06
C PRO A 5 8.24 39.52 24.59
N GLU A 6 7.71 40.55 23.94
CA GLU A 6 7.86 41.94 24.40
C GLU A 6 7.03 42.14 25.68
N ARG A 7 7.67 42.55 26.75
CA ARG A 7 7.01 42.98 27.98
C ARG A 7 6.89 44.50 27.98
N PRO A 8 5.71 45.02 27.72
CA PRO A 8 5.51 46.46 27.83
C PRO A 8 5.72 46.95 29.27
N ALA A 9 6.17 48.14 29.44
CA ALA A 9 6.38 48.77 30.76
C ALA A 9 5.10 49.02 31.52
N ASP A 10 3.95 48.98 30.85
CA ASP A 10 2.61 49.02 31.42
C ASP A 10 2.07 47.59 31.63
N ARG A 11 0.96 47.45 32.34
CA ARG A 11 0.31 46.16 32.62
C ARG A 11 -0.71 45.77 31.54
N GLU A 12 -0.70 46.42 30.37
CA GLU A 12 -1.62 46.09 29.30
C GLU A 12 -1.16 44.83 28.55
N GLY A 13 -2.14 44.03 28.11
CA GLY A 13 -1.88 42.80 27.36
C GLY A 13 -1.29 43.13 25.99
N VAL A 14 -0.25 42.39 25.60
CA VAL A 14 0.35 42.53 24.30
C VAL A 14 -0.53 41.87 23.24
N ALA A 15 -0.60 42.43 22.06
CA ALA A 15 -1.29 41.85 20.93
C ALA A 15 -0.75 40.46 20.63
N GLN A 16 -1.63 39.49 20.53
CA GLN A 16 -1.26 38.14 20.12
C GLN A 16 -0.80 38.14 18.66
N VAL A 17 0.31 37.53 18.39
CA VAL A 17 0.81 37.32 17.03
C VAL A 17 0.24 36.00 16.52
N GLN A 18 -0.36 36.03 15.34
CA GLN A 18 -0.85 34.82 14.70
C GLN A 18 0.35 33.94 14.33
N ASP A 19 0.36 32.74 14.92
CA ASP A 19 1.33 31.71 14.61
C ASP A 19 0.91 30.92 13.36
N VAL A 20 1.75 30.03 12.92
CA VAL A 20 1.51 29.20 11.74
C VAL A 20 0.32 28.27 11.96
N GLU A 21 -0.62 28.29 11.03
CA GLU A 21 -1.72 27.33 11.02
C GLU A 21 -1.26 26.04 10.32
N THR A 22 -1.01 24.97 11.09
CA THR A 22 -0.79 23.63 10.54
C THR A 22 -2.15 23.01 10.23
N VAL A 23 -2.36 22.58 9.00
CA VAL A 23 -3.60 21.92 8.57
C VAL A 23 -3.33 20.44 8.37
N GLU A 24 -3.98 19.63 9.20
CA GLU A 24 -3.85 18.17 9.17
C GLU A 24 -5.24 17.53 9.12
N GLY A 25 -5.33 16.38 8.48
CA GLY A 25 -6.53 15.55 8.43
C GLY A 25 -6.18 14.08 8.62
N ASN A 26 -7.03 13.37 9.36
CA ASN A 26 -6.91 11.93 9.52
C ASN A 26 -7.99 11.21 8.73
N PHE A 27 -7.64 10.10 8.13
CA PHE A 27 -8.55 9.24 7.41
C PHE A 27 -8.38 7.81 7.92
N SER A 28 -9.50 7.16 8.24
CA SER A 28 -9.54 5.76 8.63
C SER A 28 -10.67 5.05 7.90
N SER A 29 -10.40 3.91 7.31
CA SER A 29 -11.38 3.14 6.55
C SER A 29 -11.06 1.65 6.60
N ALA A 30 -12.10 0.81 6.52
CA ALA A 30 -11.90 -0.56 6.12
C ALA A 30 -11.43 -0.62 4.66
N VAL A 31 -10.56 -1.56 4.33
CA VAL A 31 -10.05 -1.72 2.97
C VAL A 31 -11.14 -2.32 2.09
N SER A 32 -11.51 -1.61 1.04
CA SER A 32 -12.34 -2.04 -0.08
C SER A 32 -11.59 -1.77 -1.38
N ILE A 33 -12.16 -2.07 -2.53
CA ILE A 33 -11.53 -1.73 -3.82
C ILE A 33 -11.24 -0.23 -3.92
N GLN A 34 -12.21 0.62 -3.58
CA GLN A 34 -12.05 2.06 -3.70
C GLN A 34 -11.03 2.62 -2.71
N SER A 35 -11.07 2.21 -1.44
CA SER A 35 -10.09 2.66 -0.46
C SER A 35 -8.68 2.14 -0.77
N PHE A 36 -8.57 0.95 -1.38
CA PHE A 36 -7.29 0.42 -1.87
C PHE A 36 -6.71 1.29 -2.99
N GLU A 37 -7.52 1.70 -3.97
CA GLU A 37 -7.08 2.57 -5.05
C GLU A 37 -6.65 3.94 -4.52
N TRP A 38 -7.42 4.50 -3.59
CA TRP A 38 -7.03 5.74 -2.94
C TRP A 38 -5.71 5.60 -2.18
N MET A 39 -5.55 4.53 -1.42
CA MET A 39 -4.31 4.19 -0.72
C MET A 39 -3.13 4.09 -1.69
N ARG A 40 -3.28 3.30 -2.76
CA ARG A 40 -2.24 3.11 -3.79
C ARG A 40 -1.79 4.44 -4.40
N ALA A 41 -2.75 5.22 -4.91
CA ALA A 41 -2.45 6.49 -5.56
C ALA A 41 -1.82 7.51 -4.61
N SER A 42 -2.26 7.52 -3.36
CA SER A 42 -1.76 8.46 -2.35
C SER A 42 -0.36 8.10 -1.83
N LEU A 43 0.01 6.82 -1.80
CA LEU A 43 1.33 6.37 -1.35
C LEU A 43 2.36 6.29 -2.49
N CYS A 44 1.93 5.86 -3.66
CA CYS A 44 2.83 5.55 -4.77
C CYS A 44 2.74 6.55 -5.93
N GLY A 45 1.74 7.44 -5.92
CA GLY A 45 1.47 8.35 -7.03
C GLY A 45 0.62 7.75 -8.14
N PRO A 46 0.24 8.56 -9.15
CA PRO A 46 -0.62 8.14 -10.24
C PRO A 46 0.11 7.32 -11.30
N ALA A 47 1.44 7.38 -11.34
CA ALA A 47 2.21 6.68 -12.36
C ALA A 47 2.13 5.17 -12.18
N GLU A 48 1.71 4.49 -13.22
CA GLU A 48 1.55 3.05 -13.26
C GLU A 48 2.17 2.49 -14.54
N THR A 49 2.87 1.37 -14.41
CA THR A 49 3.31 0.60 -15.58
C THR A 49 2.27 -0.48 -15.83
N GLU A 50 1.59 -0.38 -16.95
CA GLU A 50 0.59 -1.35 -17.38
C GLU A 50 1.19 -2.35 -18.35
N MET A 51 0.90 -3.63 -18.14
CA MET A 51 1.11 -4.71 -19.08
C MET A 51 -0.19 -5.52 -19.15
N THR A 52 -0.74 -5.63 -20.35
CA THR A 52 -1.91 -6.48 -20.63
C THR A 52 -1.72 -7.13 -21.99
N GLU A 53 -1.68 -8.45 -22.01
CA GLU A 53 -1.59 -9.23 -23.24
C GLU A 53 -2.66 -10.32 -23.24
N THR A 54 -3.42 -10.42 -24.35
CA THR A 54 -4.45 -11.44 -24.53
C THR A 54 -4.15 -12.24 -25.80
N ALA A 55 -3.95 -13.52 -25.66
CA ALA A 55 -3.66 -14.40 -26.79
C ALA A 55 -4.11 -15.85 -26.56
N SER A 56 -4.45 -16.53 -27.65
CA SER A 56 -4.72 -17.96 -27.64
C SER A 56 -3.44 -18.83 -27.66
N THR A 57 -2.28 -18.19 -27.78
CA THR A 57 -0.97 -18.85 -27.78
C THR A 57 -0.38 -19.03 -26.38
N PHE A 58 -1.03 -18.46 -25.34
CA PHE A 58 -0.58 -18.72 -23.98
C PHE A 58 -0.74 -20.19 -23.61
N SER A 59 0.27 -20.69 -22.92
CA SER A 59 0.29 -22.03 -22.35
C SER A 59 0.96 -21.99 -20.97
N ALA A 60 0.55 -22.93 -20.12
CA ALA A 60 1.19 -23.16 -18.82
C ALA A 60 2.02 -24.43 -18.87
N THR A 61 3.25 -24.34 -18.39
CA THR A 61 4.19 -25.46 -18.25
C THR A 61 4.44 -25.72 -16.77
N GLY A 62 5.11 -26.82 -16.45
CA GLY A 62 5.48 -27.11 -15.04
C GLY A 62 6.47 -26.10 -14.42
N THR A 63 6.95 -25.10 -15.16
CA THR A 63 7.93 -24.11 -14.68
C THR A 63 7.47 -22.67 -14.86
N GLY A 64 6.46 -22.40 -15.69
CA GLY A 64 6.02 -21.04 -15.94
C GLY A 64 5.03 -20.91 -17.10
N LEU A 65 4.91 -19.70 -17.63
CA LEU A 65 4.00 -19.35 -18.72
C LEU A 65 4.78 -19.07 -20.00
N THR A 66 4.22 -19.50 -21.14
CA THR A 66 4.73 -19.18 -22.48
C THR A 66 3.63 -18.48 -23.25
N GLY A 67 3.96 -17.46 -24.04
CA GLY A 67 3.03 -16.65 -24.82
C GLY A 67 3.62 -16.14 -26.13
N PRO A 68 2.98 -15.16 -26.78
CA PRO A 68 3.47 -14.60 -28.03
C PRO A 68 4.84 -13.92 -27.86
N SER A 69 5.55 -13.66 -28.95
CA SER A 69 6.83 -12.97 -28.89
C SER A 69 6.64 -11.51 -28.46
N GLY A 70 7.49 -11.05 -27.54
CA GLY A 70 7.50 -9.66 -27.05
C GLY A 70 6.55 -9.38 -25.88
N TRP A 71 5.68 -10.30 -25.51
CA TRP A 71 4.73 -10.07 -24.40
C TRP A 71 5.40 -9.83 -23.05
N THR A 72 6.65 -10.19 -22.93
CA THR A 72 7.43 -10.02 -21.69
C THR A 72 8.26 -8.74 -21.67
N ASP A 73 8.16 -7.87 -22.69
CA ASP A 73 9.09 -6.73 -22.82
C ASP A 73 8.99 -5.77 -21.61
N ASP A 74 7.78 -5.50 -21.15
CA ASP A 74 7.49 -4.63 -20.00
C ASP A 74 7.53 -5.33 -18.64
N ILE A 75 7.90 -6.62 -18.60
CA ILE A 75 8.01 -7.40 -17.39
C ILE A 75 9.48 -7.53 -16.98
N ALA A 76 9.77 -7.43 -15.70
CA ALA A 76 11.10 -7.70 -15.12
C ALA A 76 11.06 -8.91 -14.17
N ALA A 77 12.23 -9.54 -13.95
CA ALA A 77 12.35 -10.51 -12.87
C ALA A 77 11.97 -9.86 -11.53
N GLY A 78 11.19 -10.56 -10.73
CA GLY A 78 10.61 -10.05 -9.49
C GLY A 78 9.27 -9.33 -9.63
N ASP A 79 8.81 -9.03 -10.83
CA ASP A 79 7.46 -8.49 -11.03
C ASP A 79 6.40 -9.59 -10.83
N TRP A 80 5.17 -9.17 -10.56
CA TRP A 80 4.02 -10.05 -10.42
C TRP A 80 3.10 -9.87 -11.61
N VAL A 81 2.64 -10.99 -12.15
CA VAL A 81 1.67 -11.06 -13.26
C VAL A 81 0.48 -11.91 -12.85
N PHE A 82 -0.66 -11.60 -13.39
CA PHE A 82 -1.93 -12.28 -13.10
C PHE A 82 -2.43 -12.93 -14.37
N ALA A 83 -2.59 -14.24 -14.36
CA ALA A 83 -3.15 -14.98 -15.48
C ALA A 83 -4.64 -15.19 -15.29
N GLU A 84 -5.41 -15.03 -16.37
CA GLU A 84 -6.86 -15.20 -16.41
C GLU A 84 -7.26 -15.90 -17.73
N GLY A 85 -8.26 -16.76 -17.66
CA GLY A 85 -8.83 -17.39 -18.87
C GLY A 85 -8.26 -18.76 -19.20
N PHE A 86 -7.34 -19.31 -18.41
CA PHE A 86 -7.03 -20.74 -18.50
C PHE A 86 -8.27 -21.58 -18.16
N ALA A 87 -8.48 -22.68 -18.89
CA ALA A 87 -9.57 -23.59 -18.61
C ALA A 87 -9.42 -24.26 -17.25
N ASN A 88 -8.18 -24.53 -16.83
CA ASN A 88 -7.89 -24.97 -15.48
C ASN A 88 -7.81 -23.79 -14.52
N ALA A 89 -8.80 -23.66 -13.64
CA ALA A 89 -8.88 -22.56 -12.67
C ALA A 89 -7.66 -22.44 -11.75
N LEU A 90 -6.91 -23.53 -11.51
CA LEU A 90 -5.68 -23.51 -10.70
C LEU A 90 -4.54 -22.72 -11.34
N LEU A 91 -4.65 -22.37 -12.62
CA LEU A 91 -3.69 -21.57 -13.35
C LEU A 91 -4.03 -20.07 -13.33
N ASN A 92 -5.25 -19.70 -12.93
CA ASN A 92 -5.72 -18.30 -12.90
C ASN A 92 -5.35 -17.66 -11.55
N VAL A 93 -4.06 -17.51 -11.29
CA VAL A 93 -3.50 -17.03 -10.03
C VAL A 93 -2.39 -16.00 -10.27
N PRO A 94 -1.99 -15.20 -9.27
CA PRO A 94 -0.83 -14.35 -9.37
C PRO A 94 0.47 -15.17 -9.38
N TYR A 95 1.38 -14.78 -10.26
CA TYR A 95 2.70 -15.39 -10.42
C TYR A 95 3.79 -14.35 -10.26
N ARG A 96 4.80 -14.62 -9.45
CA ARG A 96 6.03 -13.87 -9.42
C ARG A 96 6.95 -14.34 -10.55
N VAL A 97 7.49 -13.42 -11.31
CA VAL A 97 8.45 -13.70 -12.39
C VAL A 97 9.83 -13.95 -11.79
N VAL A 98 10.36 -15.14 -11.95
CA VAL A 98 11.72 -15.52 -11.52
C VAL A 98 12.73 -15.14 -12.60
N SER A 99 12.43 -15.47 -13.85
CA SER A 99 13.25 -15.11 -15.01
C SER A 99 12.37 -15.03 -16.26
N LYS A 100 12.87 -14.38 -17.30
CA LYS A 100 12.14 -14.22 -18.57
C LYS A 100 13.01 -14.43 -19.80
N THR A 101 12.34 -14.78 -20.89
CA THR A 101 12.80 -14.69 -22.28
C THR A 101 11.79 -13.88 -23.07
N ALA A 102 11.98 -13.64 -24.36
CA ALA A 102 11.01 -12.91 -25.20
C ALA A 102 9.60 -13.59 -25.30
N THR A 103 9.52 -14.89 -25.03
CA THR A 103 8.28 -15.66 -25.19
C THR A 103 7.82 -16.39 -23.93
N ALA A 104 8.64 -16.44 -22.88
CA ALA A 104 8.32 -17.22 -21.69
C ALA A 104 8.82 -16.56 -20.41
N ILE A 105 8.11 -16.83 -19.32
CA ILE A 105 8.55 -16.52 -17.95
C ILE A 105 8.62 -17.81 -17.14
N VAL A 106 9.62 -17.89 -16.29
CA VAL A 106 9.67 -18.85 -15.18
C VAL A 106 9.01 -18.19 -13.97
N THR A 107 8.13 -18.90 -13.29
CA THR A 107 7.29 -18.31 -12.24
C THR A 107 7.45 -18.98 -10.89
N TYR A 108 7.08 -18.24 -9.86
CA TYR A 108 6.82 -18.76 -8.52
C TYR A 108 5.44 -18.25 -8.03
N PRO A 109 4.56 -19.14 -7.53
CA PRO A 109 4.74 -20.60 -7.58
C PRO A 109 4.86 -21.10 -9.03
N ALA A 110 5.41 -22.27 -9.21
CA ALA A 110 5.29 -22.96 -10.49
C ALA A 110 3.82 -23.26 -10.77
N PRO A 111 3.35 -23.22 -12.03
CA PRO A 111 1.97 -23.55 -12.37
C PRO A 111 1.56 -24.92 -11.81
N ALA A 112 0.40 -24.97 -11.14
CA ALA A 112 -0.10 -26.18 -10.49
C ALA A 112 -0.50 -27.29 -11.49
N ALA A 113 -0.63 -26.93 -12.77
CA ALA A 113 -0.97 -27.83 -13.87
C ALA A 113 -0.31 -27.39 -15.15
N THR A 114 -0.35 -28.21 -16.18
CA THR A 114 0.03 -27.84 -17.54
C THR A 114 -1.22 -27.66 -18.39
N GLU A 115 -1.23 -26.63 -19.24
CA GLU A 115 -2.29 -26.41 -20.20
C GLU A 115 -1.67 -25.95 -21.53
N ALA A 116 -2.04 -26.62 -22.61
CA ALA A 116 -1.59 -26.28 -23.95
C ALA A 116 -2.30 -24.99 -24.44
N ALA A 117 -1.67 -24.30 -25.37
CA ALA A 117 -2.25 -23.16 -26.05
C ALA A 117 -3.58 -23.55 -26.76
N GLY A 118 -4.55 -22.64 -26.75
CA GLY A 118 -5.85 -22.89 -27.38
C GLY A 118 -6.97 -21.98 -26.87
N ALA A 119 -7.04 -21.73 -25.57
CA ALA A 119 -7.96 -20.75 -24.99
C ALA A 119 -7.40 -19.33 -25.10
N ALA A 120 -8.27 -18.33 -25.17
CA ALA A 120 -7.85 -16.95 -25.03
C ALA A 120 -7.52 -16.66 -23.55
N VAL A 121 -6.24 -16.56 -23.25
CA VAL A 121 -5.73 -16.24 -21.90
C VAL A 121 -5.26 -14.79 -21.90
N THR A 122 -5.59 -14.07 -20.84
CA THR A 122 -5.08 -12.72 -20.58
C THR A 122 -4.07 -12.77 -19.46
N VAL A 123 -2.91 -12.19 -19.67
CA VAL A 123 -1.91 -11.95 -18.61
C VAL A 123 -1.83 -10.44 -18.39
N LYS A 124 -2.04 -10.01 -17.17
CA LYS A 124 -2.09 -8.60 -16.77
C LYS A 124 -1.13 -8.29 -15.65
N SER A 125 -0.67 -7.06 -15.61
CA SER A 125 0.04 -6.48 -14.46
C SER A 125 -0.06 -4.96 -14.50
N PHE A 126 -0.61 -4.36 -13.46
CA PHE A 126 -0.54 -2.92 -13.22
C PHE A 126 0.39 -2.71 -12.04
N LYS A 127 1.56 -2.15 -12.30
CA LYS A 127 2.62 -1.97 -11.30
C LYS A 127 2.76 -0.52 -10.88
N THR A 128 2.66 -0.26 -9.58
CA THR A 128 3.03 1.00 -8.96
C THR A 128 4.12 0.80 -7.91
N THR A 129 4.89 1.85 -7.64
CA THR A 129 6.05 1.75 -6.76
C THR A 129 6.17 2.97 -5.87
N THR A 130 6.67 2.79 -4.64
CA THR A 130 7.04 3.92 -3.78
C THR A 130 8.22 4.70 -4.33
N GLY A 131 8.33 5.99 -3.93
CA GLY A 131 9.41 6.88 -4.34
C GLY A 131 9.12 7.69 -5.60
N ASP A 132 7.98 7.48 -6.24
CA ASP A 132 7.43 8.42 -7.21
C ASP A 132 6.66 9.53 -6.44
N GLN A 133 6.36 10.65 -7.11
CA GLN A 133 5.63 11.72 -6.45
C GLN A 133 4.20 11.27 -6.16
N PRO A 134 3.75 11.25 -4.90
CA PRO A 134 2.39 10.84 -4.57
C PRO A 134 1.36 11.81 -5.13
N THR A 135 0.14 11.35 -5.26
CA THR A 135 -0.99 12.19 -5.68
C THR A 135 -1.29 13.23 -4.62
N LEU A 136 -1.47 14.48 -5.04
CA LEU A 136 -1.94 15.54 -4.17
C LEU A 136 -3.36 15.26 -3.69
N VAL A 137 -3.58 15.37 -2.41
CA VAL A 137 -4.88 15.21 -1.78
C VAL A 137 -5.55 16.58 -1.65
N ILE A 138 -6.81 16.66 -2.06
CA ILE A 138 -7.70 17.78 -1.76
C ILE A 138 -8.84 17.21 -0.96
N MET A 139 -9.10 17.77 0.22
CA MET A 139 -10.24 17.39 1.04
C MET A 139 -11.20 18.57 1.13
N GLN A 140 -12.48 18.28 1.05
CA GLN A 140 -13.52 19.27 1.21
C GLN A 140 -14.51 18.78 2.25
N ASP A 141 -14.79 19.64 3.23
CA ASP A 141 -15.73 19.40 4.30
C ASP A 141 -16.79 20.51 4.34
N ARG A 142 -17.99 20.14 4.74
CA ARG A 142 -19.08 21.11 4.93
C ARG A 142 -18.80 21.93 6.19
N ALA A 143 -18.74 23.24 6.03
CA ALA A 143 -18.56 24.14 7.18
C ALA A 143 -19.73 23.99 8.18
N PRO A 144 -19.45 23.73 9.47
CA PRO A 144 -20.51 23.44 10.46
C PRO A 144 -21.47 24.59 10.71
N ASP A 145 -21.09 25.82 10.39
CA ASP A 145 -21.87 27.06 10.71
C ASP A 145 -22.66 27.59 9.52
N ASP A 146 -22.87 26.84 8.46
CA ASP A 146 -23.43 27.37 7.24
C ASP A 146 -24.95 27.23 7.15
N THR A 147 -25.65 28.06 7.94
CA THR A 147 -27.06 28.36 7.77
C THR A 147 -27.31 29.70 7.09
N ALA A 148 -26.25 30.37 6.61
CA ALA A 148 -26.37 31.68 6.00
C ALA A 148 -27.07 31.63 4.64
N ALA A 149 -27.79 32.70 4.30
CA ALA A 149 -28.67 32.85 3.15
C ALA A 149 -27.98 32.79 1.75
N GLY A 150 -26.85 32.13 1.62
CA GLY A 150 -26.06 32.05 0.39
C GLY A 150 -25.75 30.64 -0.12
N GLY A 151 -26.31 29.60 0.47
CA GLY A 151 -26.02 28.20 0.08
C GLY A 151 -24.95 27.54 0.92
N ILE A 152 -24.72 26.26 0.68
CA ILE A 152 -23.74 25.45 1.41
C ILE A 152 -22.34 25.96 1.09
N ARG A 153 -21.60 26.30 2.13
CA ARG A 153 -20.18 26.64 2.02
C ARG A 153 -19.31 25.48 2.50
N TYR A 154 -18.17 25.34 1.89
CA TYR A 154 -17.23 24.27 2.19
C TYR A 154 -15.92 24.86 2.71
N ARG A 155 -15.32 24.11 3.61
CA ARG A 155 -13.92 24.26 3.94
C ARG A 155 -13.14 23.37 3.00
N THR A 156 -12.20 23.92 2.26
CA THR A 156 -11.36 23.13 1.35
C THR A 156 -9.91 23.25 1.77
N VAL A 157 -9.25 22.12 1.93
CA VAL A 157 -7.83 22.01 2.20
C VAL A 157 -7.13 21.48 0.95
N TYR A 158 -6.02 22.10 0.60
CA TYR A 158 -5.34 21.89 -0.70
C TYR A 158 -3.90 21.42 -0.53
N ASN A 159 -3.42 20.79 -1.58
CA ASN A 159 -2.02 20.35 -1.72
C ASN A 159 -1.58 19.49 -0.54
N GLY A 160 -2.42 18.50 -0.19
CA GLY A 160 -2.13 17.55 0.88
C GLY A 160 -1.27 16.40 0.38
N PHE A 161 -0.35 15.95 1.23
CA PHE A 161 0.35 14.68 1.05
C PHE A 161 0.13 13.80 2.27
N ILE A 162 0.00 12.51 2.06
CA ILE A 162 0.03 11.56 3.16
C ILE A 162 1.38 11.72 3.88
N ASN A 163 1.32 11.95 5.19
CA ASN A 163 2.50 11.96 6.05
C ASN A 163 2.75 10.57 6.61
N THR A 164 1.75 9.98 7.24
CA THR A 164 1.82 8.61 7.74
C THR A 164 0.63 7.80 7.24
N ALA A 165 0.85 6.51 7.03
CA ALA A 165 -0.22 5.58 6.70
C ALA A 165 0.06 4.20 7.29
N THR A 166 -0.98 3.54 7.76
CA THR A 166 -0.91 2.19 8.32
C THR A 166 -1.92 1.31 7.63
N LEU A 167 -1.45 0.22 7.04
CA LEU A 167 -2.29 -0.88 6.57
C LEU A 167 -2.17 -2.03 7.57
N ALA A 168 -3.26 -2.36 8.24
CA ALA A 168 -3.30 -3.46 9.18
C ALA A 168 -4.10 -4.64 8.61
N ILE A 169 -3.49 -5.80 8.63
CA ILE A 169 -4.05 -7.10 8.25
C ILE A 169 -4.11 -7.93 9.53
N PRO A 170 -5.25 -7.94 10.24
CA PRO A 170 -5.38 -8.65 11.50
C PRO A 170 -5.50 -10.17 11.29
N GLU A 171 -5.40 -10.95 12.37
CA GLU A 171 -5.68 -12.38 12.33
C GLU A 171 -7.15 -12.67 11.97
N THR A 172 -8.07 -11.80 12.40
CA THR A 172 -9.51 -11.90 12.12
C THR A 172 -10.10 -10.51 12.01
N GLY A 173 -11.22 -10.38 11.26
CA GLY A 173 -11.90 -9.11 11.08
C GLY A 173 -11.54 -8.41 9.78
N ALA A 174 -11.90 -7.14 9.67
CA ALA A 174 -11.68 -6.35 8.47
C ALA A 174 -10.23 -5.84 8.40
N LEU A 175 -9.70 -5.76 7.19
CA LEU A 175 -8.47 -5.03 6.92
C LEU A 175 -8.74 -3.53 7.10
N THR A 176 -7.83 -2.81 7.73
CA THR A 176 -7.97 -1.37 7.97
C THR A 176 -6.82 -0.58 7.36
N PHE A 177 -7.16 0.58 6.86
CA PHE A 177 -6.21 1.57 6.39
C PHE A 177 -6.44 2.88 7.14
N GLU A 178 -5.39 3.39 7.76
CA GLU A 178 -5.40 4.66 8.48
C GLU A 178 -4.30 5.55 7.91
N SER A 179 -4.57 6.84 7.78
CA SER A 179 -3.57 7.78 7.31
C SER A 179 -3.74 9.16 7.91
N SER A 180 -2.62 9.87 8.06
CA SER A 180 -2.61 11.31 8.31
C SER A 180 -2.14 12.04 7.06
N VAL A 181 -2.81 13.14 6.74
CA VAL A 181 -2.53 14.00 5.60
C VAL A 181 -2.18 15.38 6.10
N GLN A 182 -1.08 15.92 5.66
CA GLN A 182 -0.69 17.32 5.90
C GLN A 182 -1.00 18.15 4.66
N PHE A 183 -1.58 19.34 4.85
CA PHE A 183 -1.97 20.25 3.78
C PHE A 183 -1.21 21.55 3.84
N GLU A 184 -0.95 22.15 2.67
CA GLU A 184 -0.28 23.45 2.60
C GLU A 184 -1.18 24.60 3.01
N ARG A 185 -2.48 24.52 2.71
CA ARG A 185 -3.41 25.62 2.98
C ARG A 185 -4.84 25.15 3.17
N LYS A 186 -5.61 25.99 3.86
CA LYS A 186 -7.04 25.89 4.04
C LYS A 186 -7.74 27.14 3.49
N VAL A 187 -8.89 26.97 2.89
CA VAL A 187 -9.76 28.06 2.44
C VAL A 187 -11.17 27.76 2.89
N ASP A 188 -11.76 28.70 3.66
CA ASP A 188 -13.13 28.58 4.13
C ASP A 188 -14.09 29.35 3.20
N GLY A 189 -15.35 28.94 3.16
CA GLY A 189 -16.43 29.65 2.47
C GLY A 189 -16.39 29.54 0.94
N VAL A 190 -15.71 28.52 0.39
CA VAL A 190 -15.67 28.28 -1.07
C VAL A 190 -16.82 27.40 -1.54
N ALA A 191 -17.14 27.51 -2.82
CA ALA A 191 -18.06 26.58 -3.48
C ALA A 191 -17.43 25.18 -3.61
N ILE A 192 -18.24 24.18 -3.90
CA ILE A 192 -17.74 22.84 -4.21
C ILE A 192 -16.73 22.91 -5.36
N VAL A 193 -15.64 22.15 -5.25
CA VAL A 193 -14.63 22.09 -6.30
C VAL A 193 -15.25 21.53 -7.57
N ALA A 194 -15.05 22.22 -8.70
CA ALA A 194 -15.64 21.82 -9.97
C ALA A 194 -15.22 20.38 -10.37
N GLY A 195 -16.20 19.59 -10.76
CA GLY A 195 -16.00 18.19 -11.10
C GLY A 195 -16.06 17.22 -9.90
N GLN A 196 -16.20 17.73 -8.69
CA GLN A 196 -16.46 16.91 -7.51
C GLN A 196 -17.98 16.66 -7.42
N SER A 197 -18.36 15.42 -7.25
CA SER A 197 -19.73 15.03 -6.92
C SER A 197 -19.70 14.28 -5.59
N ASP A 198 -20.76 14.43 -4.81
CA ASP A 198 -21.00 13.55 -3.68
C ASP A 198 -21.28 12.15 -4.25
N ALA A 199 -20.22 11.36 -4.42
CA ALA A 199 -20.39 9.97 -4.78
C ALA A 199 -21.13 9.26 -3.66
N ALA A 200 -22.20 8.51 -4.03
CA ALA A 200 -22.85 7.65 -3.05
C ALA A 200 -21.79 6.75 -2.39
N PRO A 201 -21.91 6.48 -1.09
CA PRO A 201 -21.04 5.50 -0.44
C PRO A 201 -21.01 4.22 -1.26
N THR A 202 -19.85 3.65 -1.44
CA THR A 202 -19.75 2.43 -2.23
C THR A 202 -20.46 1.28 -1.53
N SER A 203 -21.08 0.42 -2.31
CA SER A 203 -21.59 -0.87 -1.82
C SER A 203 -20.52 -1.96 -1.80
N ASP A 204 -19.24 -1.60 -2.04
CA ASP A 204 -18.15 -2.55 -2.04
C ASP A 204 -17.90 -3.07 -0.63
N ASP A 205 -17.87 -4.38 -0.50
CA ASP A 205 -17.65 -5.04 0.78
C ASP A 205 -16.22 -4.76 1.28
N ALA A 206 -16.10 -4.54 2.58
CA ALA A 206 -14.81 -4.44 3.24
C ALA A 206 -14.08 -5.80 3.18
N LEU A 207 -12.79 -5.76 2.88
CA LEU A 207 -11.96 -6.97 2.87
C LEU A 207 -11.85 -7.55 4.29
N SER A 208 -12.04 -8.85 4.39
CA SER A 208 -11.87 -9.63 5.62
C SER A 208 -10.57 -10.42 5.58
N ALA A 209 -9.84 -10.45 6.68
CA ALA A 209 -8.58 -11.19 6.78
C ALA A 209 -8.74 -12.69 6.48
N LEU A 210 -9.89 -13.28 6.84
CA LEU A 210 -10.14 -14.71 6.63
C LEU A 210 -10.56 -15.09 5.21
N GLN A 211 -11.15 -14.14 4.45
CA GLN A 211 -11.72 -14.42 3.15
C GLN A 211 -10.90 -13.83 2.00
N ASN A 212 -10.26 -12.69 2.23
CA ASN A 212 -9.67 -11.89 1.19
C ASN A 212 -8.13 -11.85 1.25
N VAL A 213 -7.51 -12.36 2.30
CA VAL A 213 -6.06 -12.59 2.32
C VAL A 213 -5.80 -13.97 1.74
N GLU A 214 -5.40 -14.02 0.47
CA GLU A 214 -5.14 -15.27 -0.22
C GLU A 214 -3.86 -15.93 0.29
N GLN A 215 -2.78 -15.15 0.38
CA GLN A 215 -1.47 -15.61 0.83
C GLN A 215 -0.66 -14.49 1.47
N PHE A 216 0.11 -14.83 2.47
CA PHE A 216 1.25 -14.01 2.89
C PHE A 216 2.52 -14.49 2.16
N ILE A 217 3.40 -13.55 1.88
CA ILE A 217 4.68 -13.79 1.24
C ILE A 217 5.77 -13.45 2.26
N VAL A 218 6.66 -14.38 2.52
CA VAL A 218 7.84 -14.18 3.38
C VAL A 218 9.06 -14.76 2.68
N ASN A 219 10.08 -13.94 2.50
CA ASN A 219 11.32 -14.33 1.82
C ASN A 219 11.06 -14.95 0.43
N ASP A 220 10.25 -14.24 -0.37
CA ASP A 220 9.83 -14.64 -1.73
C ASP A 220 9.03 -15.97 -1.79
N THR A 221 8.56 -16.49 -0.66
CA THR A 221 7.87 -17.78 -0.57
C THR A 221 6.48 -17.59 0.05
N TYR A 222 5.49 -18.34 -0.40
CA TYR A 222 4.17 -18.34 0.20
C TYR A 222 4.22 -18.94 1.62
N ALA A 223 3.77 -18.14 2.58
CA ALA A 223 3.71 -18.50 4.00
C ALA A 223 2.32 -18.99 4.37
N THR A 224 1.82 -20.01 3.65
CA THR A 224 0.46 -20.55 3.81
C THR A 224 0.19 -20.96 5.25
N CYS A 225 -0.86 -20.39 5.87
CA CYS A 225 -1.30 -20.66 7.24
C CYS A 225 -0.23 -20.42 8.34
N LEU A 226 0.89 -19.80 8.04
CA LEU A 226 1.93 -19.51 9.02
C LEU A 226 1.83 -18.11 9.60
N VAL A 227 1.60 -17.10 8.78
CA VAL A 227 1.42 -15.71 9.24
C VAL A 227 0.00 -15.53 9.73
N LYS A 228 -0.13 -14.93 10.91
CA LYS A 228 -1.41 -14.60 11.56
C LYS A 228 -1.85 -13.18 11.26
N SER A 229 -0.92 -12.25 11.31
CA SER A 229 -1.17 -10.84 11.05
C SER A 229 0.06 -10.14 10.51
N MET A 230 -0.16 -9.06 9.79
CA MET A 230 0.91 -8.22 9.26
C MET A 230 0.46 -6.76 9.26
N THR A 231 1.36 -5.86 9.63
CA THR A 231 1.12 -4.43 9.60
C THR A 231 2.20 -3.75 8.80
N PHE A 232 1.80 -2.80 7.97
CA PHE A 232 2.69 -1.93 7.20
C PHE A 232 2.49 -0.51 7.68
N GLU A 233 3.57 0.15 8.06
CA GLU A 233 3.58 1.53 8.54
C GLU A 233 4.46 2.36 7.62
N TYR A 234 3.83 3.19 6.83
CA TYR A 234 4.48 4.11 5.89
C TYR A 234 4.61 5.49 6.53
N ASN A 235 5.78 6.09 6.42
CA ASN A 235 6.02 7.47 6.81
C ASN A 235 6.78 8.19 5.71
N ASN A 236 6.20 9.26 5.21
CA ASN A 236 6.78 10.09 4.15
C ASN A 236 7.72 11.16 4.69
N ASN A 237 7.76 11.32 6.03
CA ASN A 237 8.58 12.32 6.70
C ASN A 237 8.43 13.72 6.07
N ASN A 238 7.17 14.12 5.84
CA ASN A 238 6.87 15.43 5.26
C ASN A 238 7.54 16.54 6.06
N GLN A 239 8.15 17.48 5.37
CA GLN A 239 8.78 18.63 5.97
C GLN A 239 7.98 19.88 5.64
N VAL A 240 7.73 20.69 6.66
CA VAL A 240 7.09 21.99 6.51
C VAL A 240 8.18 23.02 6.32
N ASP A 241 8.18 23.68 5.17
CA ASP A 241 9.03 24.83 4.90
C ASP A 241 8.20 26.10 4.95
N GLN A 242 8.61 27.01 5.80
CA GLN A 242 7.91 28.28 6.00
C GLN A 242 8.90 29.43 5.97
N ALA A 243 8.66 30.37 5.07
CA ALA A 243 9.36 31.63 5.02
C ALA A 243 8.47 32.77 5.52
N ALA A 244 9.02 33.72 6.23
CA ALA A 244 8.29 34.89 6.73
C ALA A 244 7.55 35.63 5.61
N GLY A 245 6.25 35.82 5.78
CA GLY A 245 5.40 36.47 4.77
C GLY A 245 4.97 35.60 3.60
N CYS A 246 5.29 34.29 3.61
CA CYS A 246 4.92 33.35 2.57
C CYS A 246 3.96 32.27 3.10
N THR A 247 3.18 31.69 2.18
CA THR A 247 2.41 30.48 2.49
C THR A 247 3.33 29.31 2.77
N GLN A 248 2.95 28.50 3.75
CA GLN A 248 3.61 27.23 4.04
C GLN A 248 3.72 26.36 2.78
N ARG A 249 4.84 25.65 2.64
CA ARG A 249 5.06 24.64 1.61
C ARG A 249 5.37 23.30 2.27
N LEU A 250 4.87 22.24 1.66
CA LEU A 250 5.19 20.89 2.06
C LEU A 250 6.27 20.31 1.14
N GLY A 251 7.36 19.85 1.74
CA GLY A 251 8.37 19.06 1.08
C GLY A 251 8.22 17.58 1.43
N LEU A 252 8.42 16.70 0.46
CA LEU A 252 8.47 15.26 0.71
C LEU A 252 9.83 14.90 1.31
N GLY A 253 9.79 14.17 2.43
CA GLY A 253 11.00 13.66 3.08
C GLY A 253 11.44 12.31 2.52
N GLN A 254 12.35 11.68 3.22
CA GLN A 254 12.77 10.32 2.90
C GLN A 254 11.73 9.32 3.41
N ILE A 255 11.21 8.47 2.51
CA ILE A 255 10.24 7.43 2.85
C ILE A 255 10.86 6.45 3.85
N SER A 256 10.14 6.18 4.93
CA SER A 256 10.38 5.11 5.88
C SER A 256 9.19 4.16 5.86
N LEU A 257 9.45 2.88 5.71
CA LEU A 257 8.44 1.83 5.76
C LEU A 257 8.86 0.80 6.80
N THR A 258 8.06 0.70 7.85
CA THR A 258 8.25 -0.23 8.96
C THR A 258 7.05 -1.15 9.07
N GLY A 259 7.08 -2.08 9.99
CA GLY A 259 5.91 -2.91 10.26
C GLY A 259 6.21 -4.07 11.20
N SER A 260 5.22 -4.93 11.32
CA SER A 260 5.31 -6.12 12.16
C SER A 260 4.68 -7.33 11.49
N ILE A 261 5.18 -8.49 11.85
CA ILE A 261 4.63 -9.79 11.42
C ILE A 261 4.45 -10.64 12.67
N VAL A 262 3.27 -11.24 12.82
CA VAL A 262 3.01 -12.28 13.80
C VAL A 262 2.79 -13.60 13.06
N ALA A 263 3.56 -14.61 13.40
CA ALA A 263 3.47 -15.92 12.77
C ALA A 263 3.34 -17.04 13.81
N ARG A 264 2.72 -18.13 13.40
CA ARG A 264 2.76 -19.39 14.18
C ARG A 264 4.19 -19.89 14.20
N SER A 265 4.60 -20.48 15.33
CA SER A 265 5.94 -21.04 15.52
C SER A 265 5.90 -22.59 15.62
N PRO A 266 5.47 -23.29 14.55
CA PRO A 266 5.54 -24.74 14.54
C PRO A 266 7.03 -25.16 14.47
N LYS A 267 7.35 -26.36 14.99
CA LYS A 267 8.72 -26.93 14.92
C LYS A 267 9.29 -26.99 13.49
N SER A 268 8.41 -27.03 12.49
CA SER A 268 8.76 -27.09 11.06
C SER A 268 8.65 -25.75 10.35
N ASN A 269 8.57 -24.62 11.07
CA ASN A 269 8.47 -23.30 10.44
C ASN A 269 9.76 -23.01 9.65
N PRO A 270 9.71 -22.87 8.31
CA PRO A 270 10.88 -22.51 7.53
C PRO A 270 11.33 -21.06 7.76
N PHE A 271 10.43 -20.23 8.33
CA PHE A 271 10.70 -18.81 8.58
C PHE A 271 11.06 -18.60 10.05
N ARG A 272 12.31 -18.87 10.38
CA ARG A 272 12.84 -18.58 11.72
C ARG A 272 13.24 -17.11 11.80
N PHE A 273 12.30 -16.22 12.13
CA PHE A 273 12.59 -14.78 12.27
C PHE A 273 13.78 -14.50 13.18
N ARG A 274 13.96 -15.32 14.23
CA ARG A 274 15.09 -15.27 15.11
C ARG A 274 16.43 -15.41 14.36
N ASP A 275 16.52 -16.39 13.44
CA ASP A 275 17.76 -16.63 12.70
C ASP A 275 18.09 -15.44 11.80
N TYR A 276 17.07 -14.80 11.20
CA TYR A 276 17.26 -13.59 10.40
C TYR A 276 17.70 -12.41 11.24
N PHE A 277 17.12 -12.26 12.44
CA PHE A 277 17.50 -11.22 13.39
C PHE A 277 18.94 -11.42 13.89
N GLU A 278 19.28 -12.61 14.42
CA GLU A 278 20.59 -12.91 14.98
C GLU A 278 21.72 -12.87 13.95
N ASN A 279 21.45 -13.31 12.73
CA ASN A 279 22.43 -13.30 11.64
C ASN A 279 22.49 -11.97 10.88
N GLY A 280 21.60 -11.03 11.16
CA GLY A 280 21.49 -9.77 10.43
C GLY A 280 21.13 -9.94 8.95
N THR A 281 20.55 -11.08 8.58
CA THR A 281 20.16 -11.40 7.20
C THR A 281 18.81 -10.77 6.87
N ASN A 282 18.69 -10.19 5.69
CA ASN A 282 17.43 -9.60 5.24
C ASN A 282 16.49 -10.67 4.66
N LEU A 283 15.19 -10.49 4.90
CA LEU A 283 14.15 -11.18 4.15
C LEU A 283 13.99 -10.51 2.78
N LEU A 284 13.88 -11.29 1.75
CA LEU A 284 13.57 -10.84 0.40
C LEU A 284 12.07 -10.98 0.16
N GLY A 285 11.48 -10.15 -0.70
CA GLY A 285 10.10 -10.23 -1.14
C GLY A 285 9.12 -10.61 -0.02
N THR A 286 8.77 -9.67 0.86
CA THR A 286 7.85 -9.90 1.97
C THR A 286 6.60 -9.06 1.76
N GLY A 287 5.41 -9.69 1.88
CA GLY A 287 4.17 -8.99 1.56
C GLY A 287 2.92 -9.85 1.64
N VAL A 288 1.90 -9.48 0.88
CA VAL A 288 0.58 -10.10 0.92
C VAL A 288 -0.08 -10.11 -0.45
N VAL A 289 -0.84 -11.15 -0.72
CA VAL A 289 -1.76 -11.27 -1.86
C VAL A 289 -3.18 -11.07 -1.34
N LEU A 290 -3.88 -10.07 -1.89
CA LEU A 290 -5.26 -9.74 -1.56
C LEU A 290 -6.18 -10.16 -2.71
N ASP A 291 -7.32 -10.76 -2.38
CA ASP A 291 -8.40 -11.13 -3.30
C ASP A 291 -9.63 -10.25 -3.01
N PHE A 292 -9.99 -9.40 -3.97
CA PHE A 292 -11.16 -8.52 -3.90
C PHE A 292 -12.45 -9.19 -4.44
N GLY A 293 -12.38 -10.46 -4.77
CA GLY A 293 -13.48 -11.19 -5.40
C GLY A 293 -13.58 -10.92 -6.91
N SER A 294 -14.37 -11.76 -7.58
CA SER A 294 -14.58 -11.70 -9.05
C SER A 294 -13.28 -11.75 -9.87
N GLY A 295 -12.24 -12.43 -9.36
CA GLY A 295 -10.94 -12.55 -10.02
C GLY A 295 -10.01 -11.34 -9.84
N ARG A 296 -10.45 -10.29 -9.14
CA ARG A 296 -9.65 -9.08 -8.90
C ARG A 296 -8.68 -9.32 -7.75
N LYS A 297 -7.39 -9.18 -8.02
CA LYS A 297 -6.33 -9.45 -7.06
C LYS A 297 -5.29 -8.35 -7.05
N ALA A 298 -4.67 -8.14 -5.88
CA ALA A 298 -3.51 -7.28 -5.74
C ALA A 298 -2.42 -7.94 -4.90
N VAL A 299 -1.19 -7.58 -5.17
CA VAL A 299 0.01 -7.99 -4.42
C VAL A 299 0.71 -6.75 -3.92
N ILE A 300 0.89 -6.65 -2.61
CA ILE A 300 1.71 -5.63 -1.96
C ILE A 300 2.99 -6.32 -1.52
N ILE A 301 4.14 -5.85 -1.96
CA ILE A 301 5.42 -6.49 -1.66
C ILE A 301 6.51 -5.46 -1.33
N MET A 302 7.25 -5.75 -0.28
CA MET A 302 8.49 -5.08 0.09
C MET A 302 9.66 -5.94 -0.41
N ASP A 303 10.55 -5.34 -1.19
CA ASP A 303 11.62 -6.07 -1.86
C ASP A 303 12.71 -6.56 -0.91
N ARG A 304 12.93 -5.84 0.17
CA ARG A 304 13.95 -6.14 1.17
C ARG A 304 13.49 -5.70 2.54
N VAL A 305 13.50 -6.61 3.49
CA VAL A 305 13.04 -6.39 4.86
C VAL A 305 14.13 -6.80 5.83
N LYS A 306 14.49 -5.89 6.73
CA LYS A 306 15.42 -6.15 7.83
C LYS A 306 14.64 -6.29 9.13
N ILE A 307 14.79 -7.41 9.81
CA ILE A 307 14.17 -7.61 11.12
C ILE A 307 14.96 -6.81 12.16
N THR A 308 14.25 -5.97 12.91
CA THR A 308 14.82 -5.08 13.93
C THR A 308 14.62 -5.59 15.35
N GLU A 309 13.52 -6.33 15.55
CA GLU A 309 13.17 -6.93 16.83
C GLU A 309 12.52 -8.29 16.59
N HIS A 310 12.72 -9.19 17.53
CA HIS A 310 12.09 -10.51 17.53
C HIS A 310 11.66 -10.87 18.95
N ASP A 311 10.41 -11.31 19.09
CA ASP A 311 9.88 -11.84 20.33
C ASP A 311 9.23 -13.20 20.11
N GLN A 312 9.50 -14.12 21.00
CA GLN A 312 8.91 -15.45 21.02
C GLN A 312 8.47 -15.77 22.46
N PRO A 313 7.25 -15.40 22.82
CA PRO A 313 6.74 -15.71 24.15
C PRO A 313 6.74 -17.23 24.40
N THR A 314 7.23 -17.63 25.55
CA THR A 314 7.36 -19.04 25.99
C THR A 314 6.32 -19.41 27.03
N GLU A 315 5.11 -18.90 26.95
CA GLU A 315 4.04 -19.21 27.90
C GLU A 315 3.57 -20.64 27.74
N ALA A 316 3.40 -21.33 28.87
CA ALA A 316 2.81 -22.66 28.90
C ALA A 316 1.34 -22.60 28.51
N ASN A 317 0.90 -23.54 27.65
CA ASN A 317 -0.49 -23.70 27.15
C ASN A 317 -0.98 -22.68 26.13
N VAL A 318 -0.11 -21.87 25.52
CA VAL A 318 -0.46 -21.01 24.40
C VAL A 318 0.14 -21.58 23.12
N VAL A 319 -0.59 -21.46 22.01
CA VAL A 319 -0.01 -21.79 20.68
C VAL A 319 1.19 -20.90 20.46
N ALA A 320 2.36 -21.49 20.37
CA ALA A 320 3.60 -20.73 20.18
C ALA A 320 3.47 -19.85 18.95
N SER A 321 3.57 -18.55 19.17
CA SER A 321 3.65 -17.53 18.11
C SER A 321 4.97 -16.80 18.23
N SER A 322 5.44 -16.28 17.12
CA SER A 322 6.64 -15.48 17.01
C SER A 322 6.24 -14.16 16.38
N SER A 323 6.64 -13.06 16.97
CA SER A 323 6.46 -11.73 16.42
C SER A 323 7.81 -11.10 16.08
N CYS A 324 7.81 -10.31 15.03
CA CYS A 324 8.97 -9.50 14.67
C CYS A 324 8.55 -8.13 14.17
N SER A 325 9.34 -7.12 14.51
CA SER A 325 9.30 -5.80 13.90
C SER A 325 10.34 -5.74 12.79
N PHE A 326 10.06 -4.94 11.77
CA PHE A 326 10.95 -4.83 10.63
C PHE A 326 11.01 -3.41 10.06
N ASN A 327 12.11 -3.14 9.36
CA ASN A 327 12.25 -2.00 8.46
C ASN A 327 12.37 -2.51 7.02
N ALA A 328 11.61 -1.91 6.11
CA ALA A 328 11.78 -2.17 4.69
C ALA A 328 12.80 -1.21 4.09
N GLU A 329 13.69 -1.74 3.28
CA GLU A 329 14.77 -1.03 2.62
C GLU A 329 14.60 -1.12 1.10
N LYS A 330 15.29 -0.26 0.37
CA LYS A 330 15.38 -0.41 -1.09
C LYS A 330 15.99 -1.76 -1.43
N GLY A 331 15.24 -2.56 -2.17
CA GLY A 331 15.67 -3.85 -2.65
C GLY A 331 16.43 -3.78 -3.98
N GLN A 332 16.62 -4.91 -4.60
CA GLN A 332 17.31 -5.05 -5.89
C GLN A 332 16.63 -4.30 -7.05
N TYR A 333 15.36 -3.94 -6.91
CA TYR A 333 14.60 -3.16 -7.89
C TYR A 333 14.63 -1.65 -7.61
N GLY A 334 15.42 -1.21 -6.63
CA GLY A 334 15.59 0.20 -6.26
C GLY A 334 14.41 0.85 -5.56
N LYS A 335 13.42 0.06 -5.17
CA LYS A 335 12.19 0.50 -4.50
C LYS A 335 12.05 -0.15 -3.12
N THR A 336 11.32 0.50 -2.22
CA THR A 336 11.04 -0.03 -0.88
C THR A 336 9.81 -0.92 -0.90
N MET A 337 8.76 -0.50 -1.62
CA MET A 337 7.52 -1.24 -1.79
C MET A 337 7.06 -1.15 -3.24
N ARG A 338 6.44 -2.22 -3.72
CA ARG A 338 5.78 -2.30 -5.03
C ARG A 338 4.39 -2.88 -4.85
N ILE A 339 3.43 -2.36 -5.60
CA ILE A 339 2.05 -2.82 -5.62
C ILE A 339 1.74 -3.28 -7.05
N PHE A 340 1.18 -4.46 -7.16
CA PHE A 340 0.74 -5.05 -8.42
C PHE A 340 -0.74 -5.40 -8.32
N ARG A 341 -1.49 -5.23 -9.41
CA ARG A 341 -2.91 -5.59 -9.48
C ARG A 341 -3.31 -6.03 -10.88
N ASN A 342 -4.48 -6.65 -11.04
CA ASN A 342 -5.04 -7.05 -12.33
C ASN A 342 -6.36 -6.34 -12.69
N PHE A 343 -6.72 -5.29 -11.98
CA PHE A 343 -7.95 -4.52 -12.20
C PHE A 343 -7.65 -3.02 -12.24
N ASN A 344 -8.50 -2.27 -12.92
CA ASN A 344 -8.50 -0.81 -12.98
C ASN A 344 -9.53 -0.22 -12.02
#